data_080fa14ba3e1c37073adf5e1dc8ca899
#
_entry.id   080fa14ba3e1c37073adf5e1dc8ca899
#
_cell.length_a   1.000
_cell.length_b   1.000
_cell.length_c   1.000
_cell.angle_alpha   90.00
_cell.angle_beta   90.00
_cell.angle_gamma   90.00
#
_symmetry.space_group_name_H-M   'P 1'
#
loop_
_entity.id
_entity.type
_entity.pdbx_description
1 polymer ?
#
loop_
_entity_poly.entity_id
_entity_poly.type
_entity_poly.pdbx_seq_one_letter_code
_entity_poly.pdbx_strand_id
1 'polypeptide(L)'
;MMPENINPFQTIKSAEQHGILFEEIKLAKLGQYKKIFSGFKYISEREYNLNKMTPKILEEIPGVGMKTSRFFLLHSDTFYKDKIAILDTHILKFIKQNIDDRAPKSTPVIPLTYRFWEDMFLNWCQKNNKDVADFDLEVWKSYARTKKSSEVSNNVVVS
;
A
#
# COMPACT_ATOMS: atom_id res chain seq x y z
N MET A 1 13.04 -22.70 -9.52
CA MET A 1 11.68 -23.25 -9.43
C MET A 1 11.21 -23.07 -7.99
N MET A 2 10.26 -22.19 -7.72
CA MET A 2 9.64 -22.14 -6.39
C MET A 2 8.81 -23.41 -6.21
N PRO A 3 8.89 -24.10 -5.06
CA PRO A 3 8.04 -25.24 -4.81
C PRO A 3 6.59 -24.80 -4.80
N GLU A 4 5.77 -25.46 -5.60
CA GLU A 4 4.32 -25.27 -5.65
C GLU A 4 3.73 -25.52 -4.25
N ASN A 5 2.90 -24.59 -3.76
CA ASN A 5 2.11 -24.66 -2.52
C ASN A 5 2.80 -24.37 -1.17
N ILE A 6 3.74 -23.46 -1.10
CA ILE A 6 4.10 -22.92 0.23
C ILE A 6 3.08 -21.85 0.62
N ASN A 7 2.20 -22.17 1.59
CA ASN A 7 1.34 -21.15 2.20
C ASN A 7 2.23 -20.21 3.05
N PRO A 8 2.38 -18.91 2.66
CA PRO A 8 3.29 -18.00 3.34
C PRO A 8 2.94 -17.80 4.82
N PHE A 9 1.67 -17.91 5.19
CA PHE A 9 1.24 -17.79 6.58
C PHE A 9 1.69 -18.99 7.42
N GLN A 10 1.67 -20.20 6.86
CA GLN A 10 2.20 -21.40 7.54
C GLN A 10 3.70 -21.31 7.70
N THR A 11 4.42 -20.80 6.71
CA THR A 11 5.88 -20.59 6.79
C THR A 11 6.23 -19.60 7.89
N ILE A 12 5.53 -18.46 7.97
CA ILE A 12 5.71 -17.44 9.01
C ILE A 12 5.42 -18.05 10.39
N LYS A 13 4.31 -18.78 10.54
CA LYS A 13 3.91 -19.41 11.80
C LYS A 13 4.92 -20.46 12.25
N SER A 14 5.42 -21.27 11.32
CA SER A 14 6.46 -22.27 11.59
C SER A 14 7.78 -21.61 12.02
N ALA A 15 8.21 -20.57 11.32
CA ALA A 15 9.43 -19.83 11.66
C ALA A 15 9.34 -19.16 13.05
N GLU A 16 8.16 -18.63 13.41
CA GLU A 16 7.91 -18.08 14.75
C GLU A 16 7.96 -19.18 15.83
N GLN A 17 7.32 -20.32 15.60
CA GLN A 17 7.33 -21.46 16.53
C GLN A 17 8.74 -22.01 16.78
N HIS A 18 9.62 -21.96 15.78
CA HIS A 18 11.02 -22.37 15.90
C HIS A 18 11.97 -21.27 16.39
N GLY A 19 11.44 -20.06 16.63
CA GLY A 19 12.24 -18.90 17.10
C GLY A 19 13.23 -18.33 16.07
N ILE A 20 13.08 -18.67 14.79
CA ILE A 20 13.99 -18.23 13.71
C ILE A 20 13.41 -17.14 12.81
N LEU A 21 12.18 -16.69 13.06
CA LEU A 21 11.48 -15.72 12.21
C LEU A 21 12.28 -14.41 12.00
N PHE A 22 12.91 -13.89 13.04
CA PHE A 22 13.69 -12.66 12.96
C PHE A 22 14.92 -12.81 12.06
N GLU A 23 15.63 -13.92 12.17
CA GLU A 23 16.82 -14.20 11.35
C GLU A 23 16.43 -14.44 9.88
N GLU A 24 15.35 -15.16 9.63
CA GLU A 24 14.82 -15.36 8.26
C GLU A 24 14.45 -14.03 7.58
N ILE A 25 13.74 -13.13 8.28
CA ILE A 25 13.39 -11.81 7.77
C ILE A 25 14.65 -10.97 7.48
N LYS A 26 15.65 -11.05 8.37
CA LYS A 26 16.93 -10.34 8.21
C LYS A 26 17.73 -10.87 7.01
N LEU A 27 17.77 -12.18 6.83
CA LEU A 27 18.40 -12.86 5.69
C LEU A 27 17.74 -12.49 4.35
N ALA A 28 16.43 -12.27 4.33
CA ALA A 28 15.70 -11.84 3.16
C ALA A 28 16.04 -10.42 2.68
N LYS A 29 16.84 -9.65 3.45
CA LYS A 29 17.32 -8.28 3.12
C LYS A 29 16.20 -7.30 2.75
N LEU A 30 15.01 -7.46 3.31
CA LEU A 30 13.83 -6.63 2.98
C LEU A 30 13.90 -5.19 3.54
N GLY A 31 14.93 -4.85 4.32
CA GLY A 31 14.95 -3.59 5.07
C GLY A 31 13.84 -3.56 6.14
N GLN A 32 13.82 -2.55 6.99
CA GLN A 32 12.82 -2.39 8.06
C GLN A 32 12.44 -3.70 8.80
N TYR A 33 13.37 -4.64 8.88
CA TYR A 33 13.15 -6.00 9.37
C TYR A 33 12.51 -6.07 10.78
N LYS A 34 12.79 -5.08 11.65
CA LYS A 34 12.17 -4.99 12.98
C LYS A 34 10.65 -4.79 12.90
N LYS A 35 10.18 -3.92 11.99
CA LYS A 35 8.74 -3.68 11.77
C LYS A 35 8.08 -4.90 11.15
N ILE A 36 8.73 -5.52 10.16
CA ILE A 36 8.23 -6.74 9.50
C ILE A 36 8.13 -7.87 10.51
N PHE A 37 9.15 -8.07 11.34
CA PHE A 37 9.14 -9.06 12.42
C PHE A 37 7.99 -8.83 13.40
N SER A 38 7.81 -7.60 13.89
CA SER A 38 6.70 -7.26 14.80
C SER A 38 5.34 -7.52 14.17
N GLY A 39 5.17 -7.20 12.89
CA GLY A 39 3.93 -7.46 12.15
C GLY A 39 3.66 -8.94 11.98
N PHE A 40 4.66 -9.71 11.57
CA PHE A 40 4.52 -11.16 11.38
C PHE A 40 4.28 -11.90 12.70
N LYS A 41 4.98 -11.51 13.77
CA LYS A 41 4.72 -12.06 15.10
C LYS A 41 3.30 -11.78 15.55
N TYR A 42 2.81 -10.54 15.38
CA TYR A 42 1.45 -10.15 15.71
C TYR A 42 0.41 -11.00 14.94
N ILE A 43 0.63 -11.24 13.66
CA ILE A 43 -0.25 -12.06 12.81
C ILE A 43 -0.21 -13.52 13.22
N SER A 44 0.99 -14.08 13.54
CA SER A 44 1.14 -15.49 13.89
C SER A 44 0.45 -15.88 15.21
N GLU A 45 0.31 -14.93 16.13
CA GLU A 45 -0.34 -15.10 17.42
C GLU A 45 -1.88 -15.00 17.37
N ARG A 46 -2.44 -14.67 16.21
CA ARG A 46 -3.89 -14.41 16.02
C ARG A 46 -4.46 -15.20 14.86
N GLU A 47 -5.75 -15.44 14.93
CA GLU A 47 -6.51 -15.99 13.81
C GLU A 47 -7.28 -14.85 13.13
N TYR A 48 -7.06 -14.69 11.84
CA TYR A 48 -7.75 -13.70 11.02
C TYR A 48 -8.70 -14.37 10.04
N ASN A 49 -9.93 -13.86 9.98
CA ASN A 49 -10.84 -14.16 8.91
C ASN A 49 -10.63 -13.15 7.78
N LEU A 50 -9.92 -13.55 6.73
CA LEU A 50 -9.57 -12.68 5.60
C LEU A 50 -10.80 -12.11 4.87
N ASN A 51 -11.95 -12.78 4.97
CA ASN A 51 -13.21 -12.31 4.38
C ASN A 51 -13.91 -11.21 5.22
N LYS A 52 -13.41 -10.94 6.41
CA LYS A 52 -13.96 -9.95 7.34
C LYS A 52 -12.95 -8.88 7.75
N MET A 53 -11.91 -8.69 6.95
CA MET A 53 -10.89 -7.68 7.23
C MET A 53 -11.45 -6.27 7.03
N THR A 54 -11.11 -5.38 7.94
CA THR A 54 -11.44 -3.95 7.87
C THR A 54 -10.16 -3.13 7.94
N PRO A 55 -10.17 -1.85 7.48
CA PRO A 55 -9.01 -0.97 7.66
C PRO A 55 -8.53 -0.93 9.11
N LYS A 56 -9.45 -0.85 10.06
CA LYS A 56 -9.14 -0.82 11.50
C LYS A 56 -8.40 -2.07 11.97
N ILE A 57 -8.88 -3.26 11.60
CA ILE A 57 -8.24 -4.53 11.97
C ILE A 57 -6.82 -4.61 11.38
N LEU A 58 -6.66 -4.21 10.12
CA LEU A 58 -5.35 -4.21 9.47
C LEU A 58 -4.39 -3.21 10.12
N GLU A 59 -4.88 -2.04 10.50
CA GLU A 59 -4.07 -0.98 11.12
C GLU A 59 -3.65 -1.29 12.57
N GLU A 60 -4.23 -2.30 13.20
CA GLU A 60 -3.76 -2.86 14.49
C GLU A 60 -2.47 -3.66 14.33
N ILE A 61 -2.16 -4.12 13.11
CA ILE A 61 -0.93 -4.88 12.84
C ILE A 61 0.27 -3.92 12.85
N PRO A 62 1.30 -4.17 13.66
CA PRO A 62 2.50 -3.34 13.69
C PRO A 62 3.13 -3.17 12.31
N GLY A 63 3.33 -1.93 11.89
CA GLY A 63 3.89 -1.60 10.58
C GLY A 63 2.86 -1.40 9.46
N VAL A 64 1.58 -1.70 9.70
CA VAL A 64 0.49 -1.44 8.76
C VAL A 64 -0.16 -0.10 9.08
N GLY A 65 0.03 0.86 8.21
CA GLY A 65 -0.63 2.16 8.29
C GLY A 65 -1.84 2.27 7.36
N MET A 66 -2.49 3.43 7.36
CA MET A 66 -3.70 3.70 6.57
C MET A 66 -3.51 3.43 5.07
N LYS A 67 -2.38 3.81 4.49
CA LYS A 67 -2.09 3.53 3.09
C LYS A 67 -2.00 2.04 2.80
N THR A 68 -1.29 1.28 3.65
CA THR A 68 -1.09 -0.16 3.47
C THR A 68 -2.38 -0.95 3.67
N SER A 69 -3.20 -0.58 4.64
CA SER A 69 -4.52 -1.20 4.86
C SER A 69 -5.43 -1.01 3.65
N ARG A 70 -5.46 0.20 3.06
CA ARG A 70 -6.25 0.49 1.87
C ARG A 70 -5.73 -0.24 0.64
N PHE A 71 -4.41 -0.31 0.47
CA PHE A 71 -3.81 -1.07 -0.63
C PHE A 71 -4.27 -2.54 -0.60
N PHE A 72 -4.20 -3.17 0.56
CA PHE A 72 -4.66 -4.55 0.71
C PHE A 72 -6.15 -4.70 0.37
N LEU A 73 -7.01 -3.87 0.95
CA LEU A 73 -8.47 -4.01 0.80
C LEU A 73 -8.97 -3.61 -0.59
N LEU A 74 -8.41 -2.57 -1.19
CA LEU A 74 -8.83 -2.10 -2.52
C LEU A 74 -8.61 -3.16 -3.60
N HIS A 75 -7.54 -3.95 -3.48
CA HIS A 75 -7.18 -4.97 -4.46
C HIS A 75 -7.63 -6.38 -4.10
N SER A 76 -8.13 -6.62 -2.88
CA SER A 76 -8.52 -7.96 -2.43
C SER A 76 -10.00 -8.12 -2.09
N ASP A 77 -10.74 -7.03 -1.87
CA ASP A 77 -12.13 -7.08 -1.41
C ASP A 77 -13.02 -6.12 -2.21
N THR A 78 -13.99 -6.68 -2.93
CA THR A 78 -14.97 -5.92 -3.73
C THR A 78 -15.87 -5.02 -2.88
N PHE A 79 -16.04 -5.32 -1.58
CA PHE A 79 -16.82 -4.47 -0.67
C PHE A 79 -16.24 -3.07 -0.52
N TYR A 80 -14.91 -2.94 -0.59
CA TYR A 80 -14.22 -1.66 -0.43
C TYR A 80 -14.02 -0.90 -1.74
N LYS A 81 -14.45 -1.48 -2.86
CA LYS A 81 -14.50 -0.79 -4.14
C LYS A 81 -15.26 0.54 -3.96
N ASP A 82 -14.71 1.62 -4.43
CA ASP A 82 -15.28 2.97 -4.36
C ASP A 82 -15.48 3.55 -2.93
N LYS A 83 -14.99 2.89 -1.88
CA LYS A 83 -15.11 3.35 -0.49
C LYS A 83 -13.81 3.81 0.15
N ILE A 84 -12.70 3.40 -0.41
CA ILE A 84 -11.36 3.71 0.07
C ILE A 84 -10.44 4.04 -1.09
N ALA A 85 -9.37 4.80 -0.82
CA ALA A 85 -8.34 5.11 -1.79
C ALA A 85 -6.93 5.05 -1.16
N ILE A 86 -5.95 4.74 -1.99
CA ILE A 86 -4.54 4.65 -1.59
C ILE A 86 -3.90 6.02 -1.82
N LEU A 87 -3.72 6.80 -0.76
CA LEU A 87 -3.08 8.11 -0.84
C LEU A 87 -1.55 7.99 -0.85
N ASP A 88 -1.02 7.47 -1.95
CA ASP A 88 0.41 7.48 -2.20
C ASP A 88 0.87 8.81 -2.83
N THR A 89 2.15 8.94 -3.09
CA THR A 89 2.72 10.18 -3.66
C THR A 89 2.18 10.49 -5.05
N HIS A 90 1.78 9.49 -5.83
CA HIS A 90 1.26 9.68 -7.18
C HIS A 90 -0.20 10.17 -7.13
N ILE A 91 -1.03 9.55 -6.30
CA ILE A 91 -2.41 9.98 -6.09
C ILE A 91 -2.46 11.39 -5.45
N LEU A 92 -1.63 11.67 -4.45
CA LEU A 92 -1.55 13.01 -3.87
C LEU A 92 -1.09 14.08 -4.88
N LYS A 93 -0.15 13.74 -5.76
CA LYS A 93 0.25 14.62 -6.86
C LYS A 93 -0.88 14.84 -7.84
N PHE A 94 -1.63 13.80 -8.18
CA PHE A 94 -2.82 13.90 -9.02
C PHE A 94 -3.87 14.82 -8.39
N ILE A 95 -4.19 14.63 -7.10
CA ILE A 95 -5.13 15.49 -6.36
C ILE A 95 -4.67 16.94 -6.41
N LYS A 96 -3.40 17.19 -6.15
CA LYS A 96 -2.82 18.54 -6.18
C LYS A 96 -2.95 19.22 -7.53
N GLN A 97 -2.80 18.50 -8.61
CA GLN A 97 -2.81 19.03 -9.96
C GLN A 97 -4.21 19.18 -10.55
N ASN A 98 -5.19 18.37 -10.12
CA ASN A 98 -6.48 18.25 -10.79
C ASN A 98 -7.69 18.54 -9.89
N ILE A 99 -7.53 18.53 -8.56
CA ILE A 99 -8.63 18.65 -7.62
C ILE A 99 -8.43 19.86 -6.68
N ASP A 100 -7.32 19.89 -5.94
CA ASP A 100 -7.03 20.93 -4.95
C ASP A 100 -5.51 21.07 -4.76
N ASP A 101 -4.97 22.25 -5.05
CA ASP A 101 -3.53 22.56 -4.99
C ASP A 101 -2.93 22.54 -3.58
N ARG A 102 -3.77 22.50 -2.54
CA ARG A 102 -3.39 22.38 -1.13
C ARG A 102 -3.08 20.95 -0.72
N ALA A 103 -3.26 19.97 -1.60
CA ALA A 103 -2.99 18.57 -1.29
C ALA A 103 -1.53 18.36 -0.82
N PRO A 104 -1.32 17.53 0.23
CA PRO A 104 0.00 17.31 0.78
C PRO A 104 0.92 16.55 -0.19
N LYS A 105 2.23 16.71 -0.03
CA LYS A 105 3.23 16.00 -0.85
C LYS A 105 3.43 14.55 -0.41
N SER A 106 3.10 14.23 0.84
CA SER A 106 3.29 12.90 1.45
C SER A 106 2.01 12.42 2.12
N THR A 107 1.89 11.11 2.23
CA THR A 107 0.73 10.46 2.87
C THR A 107 0.46 11.03 4.26
N PRO A 108 -0.74 11.56 4.51
CA PRO A 108 -1.11 12.08 5.84
C PRO A 108 -1.08 10.97 6.89
N VAL A 109 -0.51 11.28 8.06
CA VAL A 109 -0.46 10.36 9.21
C VAL A 109 -1.65 10.54 10.16
N ILE A 110 -2.33 11.70 10.11
CA ILE A 110 -3.50 12.00 10.92
C ILE A 110 -4.74 11.42 10.22
N PRO A 111 -5.52 10.55 10.90
CA PRO A 111 -6.67 9.88 10.28
C PRO A 111 -7.70 10.82 9.65
N LEU A 112 -8.03 11.92 10.31
CA LEU A 112 -8.98 12.91 9.76
C LEU A 112 -8.46 13.57 8.49
N THR A 113 -7.18 13.90 8.45
CA THR A 113 -6.54 14.51 7.27
C THR A 113 -6.47 13.50 6.12
N TYR A 114 -6.15 12.23 6.42
CA TYR A 114 -6.16 11.18 5.42
C TYR A 114 -7.55 11.02 4.81
N ARG A 115 -8.59 10.89 5.64
CA ARG A 115 -9.98 10.72 5.18
C ARG A 115 -10.46 11.90 4.35
N PHE A 116 -10.10 13.13 4.73
CA PHE A 116 -10.46 14.31 3.95
C PHE A 116 -9.97 14.21 2.50
N TRP A 117 -8.70 13.87 2.28
CA TRP A 117 -8.13 13.74 0.95
C TRP A 117 -8.60 12.47 0.23
N GLU A 118 -8.83 11.39 0.96
CA GLU A 118 -9.47 10.17 0.47
C GLU A 118 -10.85 10.49 -0.12
N ASP A 119 -11.71 11.16 0.63
CA ASP A 119 -13.04 11.56 0.19
C ASP A 119 -13.00 12.49 -1.03
N MET A 120 -12.07 13.43 -1.08
CA MET A 120 -11.87 14.32 -2.23
C MET A 120 -11.56 13.52 -3.50
N PHE A 121 -10.69 12.53 -3.41
CA PHE A 121 -10.35 11.67 -4.54
C PHE A 121 -11.51 10.75 -4.96
N LEU A 122 -12.17 10.11 -3.99
CA LEU A 122 -13.34 9.25 -4.24
C LEU A 122 -14.47 10.02 -4.92
N ASN A 123 -14.78 11.21 -4.44
CA ASN A 123 -15.79 12.09 -5.05
C ASN A 123 -15.42 12.48 -6.48
N TRP A 124 -14.14 12.75 -6.73
CA TRP A 124 -13.67 13.04 -8.08
C TRP A 124 -13.82 11.84 -9.01
N CYS A 125 -13.43 10.64 -8.57
CA CYS A 125 -13.62 9.41 -9.33
C CYS A 125 -15.09 9.16 -9.65
N GLN A 126 -15.96 9.31 -8.68
CA GLN A 126 -17.41 9.14 -8.87
C GLN A 126 -17.97 10.12 -9.91
N LYS A 127 -17.62 11.40 -9.81
CA LYS A 127 -18.07 12.44 -10.77
C LYS A 127 -17.56 12.21 -12.19
N ASN A 128 -16.43 11.56 -12.34
CA ASN A 128 -15.82 11.29 -13.64
C ASN A 128 -16.04 9.84 -14.12
N ASN A 129 -16.93 9.07 -13.47
CA ASN A 129 -17.22 7.67 -13.78
C ASN A 129 -15.97 6.79 -13.86
N LYS A 130 -15.03 6.99 -12.94
CA LYS A 130 -13.79 6.22 -12.83
C LYS A 130 -13.91 5.17 -11.71
N ASP A 131 -13.53 3.93 -12.02
CA ASP A 131 -13.27 2.91 -11.00
C ASP A 131 -12.02 3.29 -10.22
N VAL A 132 -12.09 3.28 -8.89
CA VAL A 132 -11.01 3.77 -8.04
C VAL A 132 -9.75 2.94 -8.19
N ALA A 133 -9.86 1.61 -8.20
CA ALA A 133 -8.71 0.71 -8.31
C ALA A 133 -8.03 0.80 -9.68
N ASP A 134 -8.83 0.82 -10.74
CA ASP A 134 -8.33 0.94 -12.11
C ASP A 134 -7.66 2.31 -12.33
N PHE A 135 -8.28 3.37 -11.82
CA PHE A 135 -7.76 4.71 -11.96
C PHE A 135 -6.49 4.93 -11.12
N ASP A 136 -6.39 4.34 -9.94
CA ASP A 136 -5.16 4.29 -9.16
C ASP A 136 -3.98 3.74 -9.97
N LEU A 137 -4.17 2.60 -10.63
CA LEU A 137 -3.18 2.00 -11.50
C LEU A 137 -2.86 2.86 -12.74
N GLU A 138 -3.86 3.52 -13.32
CA GLU A 138 -3.69 4.43 -14.45
C GLU A 138 -2.80 5.63 -14.07
N VAL A 139 -3.09 6.26 -12.94
CA VAL A 139 -2.29 7.37 -12.38
C VAL A 139 -0.86 6.91 -12.11
N TRP A 140 -0.69 5.78 -11.44
CA TRP A 140 0.64 5.24 -11.13
C TRP A 140 1.47 5.01 -12.40
N LYS A 141 0.89 4.40 -13.44
CA LYS A 141 1.55 4.16 -14.72
C LYS A 141 1.95 5.46 -15.43
N SER A 142 1.11 6.48 -15.38
CA SER A 142 1.37 7.76 -16.02
C SER A 142 2.59 8.48 -15.40
N TYR A 143 2.67 8.51 -14.08
CA TYR A 143 3.79 9.14 -13.37
C TYR A 143 5.09 8.31 -13.39
N ALA A 144 5.00 6.98 -13.45
CA ALA A 144 6.18 6.13 -13.60
C ALA A 144 6.86 6.29 -14.97
N ARG A 145 6.08 6.52 -16.03
CA ARG A 145 6.61 6.76 -17.40
C ARG A 145 7.33 8.11 -17.51
N THR A 146 6.82 9.15 -16.89
CA THR A 146 7.45 10.48 -16.88
C THR A 146 8.83 10.49 -16.20
N LYS A 147 9.04 9.64 -15.20
CA LYS A 147 10.31 9.50 -14.51
C LYS A 147 11.39 8.87 -15.42
N LYS A 148 11.04 7.87 -16.21
CA LYS A 148 11.96 7.23 -17.18
C LYS A 148 12.36 8.16 -18.32
N SER A 149 11.46 9.01 -18.82
CA SER A 149 11.79 9.97 -19.89
C SER A 149 12.70 11.11 -19.42
N SER A 150 12.58 11.55 -18.15
CA SER A 150 13.48 12.58 -17.59
C SER A 150 14.88 12.05 -17.28
N GLU A 151 15.04 10.77 -16.95
CA GLU A 151 16.36 10.14 -16.73
C GLU A 151 17.11 9.90 -18.05
N VAL A 152 16.40 9.60 -19.14
CA VAL A 152 16.99 9.44 -20.48
C VAL A 152 17.47 10.78 -21.05
N SER A 153 16.78 11.87 -20.75
CA SER A 153 17.16 13.22 -21.24
C SER A 153 18.39 13.77 -20.51
N ASN A 154 18.67 13.35 -19.28
CA ASN A 154 19.84 13.79 -18.52
C ASN A 154 21.14 13.03 -18.86
N ASN A 155 21.05 11.92 -19.58
CA ASN A 155 22.21 11.12 -20.01
C ASN A 155 22.71 11.45 -21.43
N VAL A 156 22.14 12.45 -22.12
CA VAL A 156 22.52 12.84 -23.49
C VAL A 156 23.34 14.15 -23.54
N VAL A 157 23.68 14.74 -22.41
CA VAL A 157 24.50 15.97 -22.35
C VAL A 157 25.76 15.69 -21.54
N VAL A 158 26.64 14.80 -22.02
CA VAL A 158 28.10 14.87 -21.81
C VAL A 158 28.78 14.14 -22.97
N SER A 159 29.10 14.84 -23.98
CA SER A 159 30.19 14.52 -24.90
C SER A 159 30.77 15.79 -25.46
#